data_000f1fa23e13dbd92c95e301ef146522
#
_entry.id   000f1fa23e13dbd92c95e301ef146522
#
_cell.length_a   1.000
_cell.length_b   1.000
_cell.length_c   1.000
_cell.angle_alpha   90.00
_cell.angle_beta   90.00
_cell.angle_gamma   90.00
#
_symmetry.space_group_name_H-M   'P 1'
#
loop_
_entity.id
_entity.type
_entity.pdbx_description
1 polymer ?
#
loop_
_entity_poly.entity_id
_entity_poly.type
_entity_poly.pdbx_seq_one_letter_code
_entity_poly.pdbx_strand_id
1 'polypeptide(L)'
;MEIYLVRHTSVDIPAGYAYGQTDVPLRPSFEDEAEAVKKNLSGHTFDKVWSSPLTRCTRLAAYCGYPDAEKEDRIKEISFGEWEMKSWDELSSDPRSEAWFNDWINVPAPSGESLQDQYTRVSHFLNEIRESDLQKVCIFAHG
;
A
#
# COMPACT_ATOMS: atom_id res chain seq x y z
N MET A 1 -15.39 -9.21 13.89
CA MET A 1 -14.97 -9.11 12.47
C MET A 1 -13.54 -9.57 12.30
N GLU A 2 -13.26 -10.34 11.26
CA GLU A 2 -11.90 -10.72 10.86
C GLU A 2 -11.46 -9.88 9.67
N ILE A 3 -10.27 -9.30 9.73
CA ILE A 3 -9.68 -8.52 8.63
C ILE A 3 -8.36 -9.17 8.23
N TYR A 4 -8.27 -9.60 6.97
CA TYR A 4 -7.04 -10.14 6.39
C TYR A 4 -6.36 -9.02 5.61
N LEU A 5 -5.16 -8.65 6.06
CA LEU A 5 -4.33 -7.66 5.39
C LEU A 5 -3.29 -8.37 4.55
N VAL A 6 -3.26 -8.08 3.26
CA VAL A 6 -2.36 -8.72 2.30
C VAL A 6 -1.47 -7.64 1.67
N ARG A 7 -0.17 -7.75 1.91
CA ARG A 7 0.81 -6.87 1.29
C ARG A 7 1.11 -7.33 -0.13
N HIS A 8 1.33 -6.38 -1.05
CA HIS A 8 1.77 -6.68 -2.42
C HIS A 8 3.10 -7.44 -2.46
N THR A 9 3.40 -8.05 -3.61
CA THR A 9 4.66 -8.76 -3.84
C THR A 9 5.80 -7.77 -4.08
N SER A 10 7.04 -8.29 -4.22
CA SER A 10 8.24 -7.49 -4.43
C SER A 10 8.17 -6.60 -5.67
N VAL A 11 8.69 -5.40 -5.57
CA VAL A 11 8.73 -4.42 -6.66
C VAL A 11 10.12 -4.34 -7.29
N ASP A 12 10.16 -4.05 -8.59
CA ASP A 12 11.40 -3.99 -9.36
C ASP A 12 11.91 -2.55 -9.45
N ILE A 13 12.42 -2.07 -8.34
CA ILE A 13 13.11 -0.78 -8.25
C ILE A 13 14.44 -0.97 -7.50
N PRO A 14 15.46 -0.13 -7.78
CA PRO A 14 16.72 -0.19 -7.03
C PRO A 14 16.50 0.09 -5.54
N ALA A 15 17.26 -0.55 -4.69
CA ALA A 15 17.25 -0.28 -3.25
C ALA A 15 17.68 1.17 -2.99
N GLY A 16 17.13 1.78 -1.92
CA GLY A 16 17.50 3.14 -1.53
C GLY A 16 16.73 4.25 -2.25
N TYR A 17 15.68 3.92 -2.97
CA TYR A 17 14.79 4.90 -3.61
C TYR A 17 13.51 5.08 -2.80
N ALA A 18 13.03 6.32 -2.71
CA ALA A 18 11.73 6.62 -2.15
C ALA A 18 10.66 6.29 -3.19
N TYR A 19 9.70 5.47 -2.83
CA TYR A 19 8.52 5.26 -3.65
C TYR A 19 7.30 5.05 -2.75
N GLY A 20 6.19 5.63 -3.11
CA GLY A 20 4.93 5.48 -2.38
C GLY A 20 3.81 5.23 -3.36
N GLN A 21 3.20 6.28 -3.88
CA GLN A 21 2.07 6.17 -4.81
C GLN A 21 2.47 5.98 -6.27
N THR A 22 3.74 6.08 -6.61
CA THR A 22 4.20 5.75 -7.96
C THR A 22 3.87 4.30 -8.28
N ASP A 23 3.32 4.06 -9.47
CA ASP A 23 2.94 2.72 -9.92
C ASP A 23 4.17 1.99 -10.48
N VAL A 24 4.95 1.41 -9.58
CA VAL A 24 6.23 0.77 -9.89
C VAL A 24 6.04 -0.65 -10.43
N PRO A 25 6.97 -1.13 -11.30
CA PRO A 25 6.86 -2.49 -11.85
C PRO A 25 7.10 -3.57 -10.80
N LEU A 26 6.57 -4.75 -11.07
CA LEU A 26 6.77 -5.94 -10.24
C LEU A 26 8.01 -6.71 -10.70
N ARG A 27 8.65 -7.42 -9.77
CA ARG A 27 9.76 -8.31 -10.08
C ARG A 27 9.30 -9.53 -10.88
N PRO A 28 10.21 -10.16 -11.64
CA PRO A 28 9.91 -11.42 -12.35
C PRO A 28 9.44 -12.56 -11.43
N SER A 29 9.75 -12.48 -10.13
CA SER A 29 9.29 -13.45 -9.12
C SER A 29 7.81 -13.31 -8.72
N PHE A 30 7.05 -12.40 -9.38
CA PHE A 30 5.65 -12.14 -9.02
C PHE A 30 4.81 -13.40 -8.93
N GLU A 31 4.87 -14.28 -9.93
CA GLU A 31 4.02 -15.47 -9.95
C GLU A 31 4.32 -16.41 -8.79
N ASP A 32 5.57 -16.63 -8.45
CA ASP A 32 5.97 -17.48 -7.33
C ASP A 32 5.50 -16.88 -5.99
N GLU A 33 5.72 -15.58 -5.80
CA GLU A 33 5.28 -14.89 -4.59
C GLU A 33 3.75 -14.86 -4.48
N ALA A 34 3.06 -14.57 -5.58
CA ALA A 34 1.60 -14.52 -5.64
C ALA A 34 0.98 -15.90 -5.37
N GLU A 35 1.59 -16.99 -5.86
CA GLU A 35 1.12 -18.33 -5.61
C GLU A 35 1.19 -18.69 -4.12
N ALA A 36 2.24 -18.25 -3.42
CA ALA A 36 2.36 -18.44 -1.98
C ALA A 36 1.24 -17.69 -1.22
N VAL A 37 0.94 -16.46 -1.62
CA VAL A 37 -0.16 -15.68 -1.04
C VAL A 37 -1.50 -16.37 -1.30
N LYS A 38 -1.73 -16.81 -2.53
CA LYS A 38 -2.96 -17.52 -2.92
C LYS A 38 -3.18 -18.77 -2.08
N LYS A 39 -2.12 -19.55 -1.81
CA LYS A 39 -2.19 -20.71 -0.93
C LYS A 39 -2.60 -20.34 0.47
N ASN A 40 -2.03 -19.26 1.01
CA ASN A 40 -2.34 -18.78 2.37
C ASN A 40 -3.79 -18.30 2.49
N LEU A 41 -4.40 -17.82 1.42
CA LEU A 41 -5.79 -17.40 1.39
C LEU A 41 -6.75 -18.54 1.03
N SER A 42 -6.24 -19.68 0.61
CA SER A 42 -7.00 -20.87 0.25
C SER A 42 -7.85 -21.36 1.43
N GLY A 43 -9.10 -21.70 1.18
CA GLY A 43 -10.03 -22.15 2.22
C GLY A 43 -10.72 -21.02 3.01
N HIS A 44 -10.34 -19.77 2.76
CA HIS A 44 -11.00 -18.61 3.34
C HIS A 44 -12.03 -18.04 2.36
N THR A 45 -13.19 -17.68 2.89
CA THR A 45 -14.25 -17.01 2.13
C THR A 45 -14.48 -15.64 2.75
N PHE A 46 -14.46 -14.60 1.91
CA PHE A 46 -14.61 -13.22 2.37
C PHE A 46 -15.95 -12.65 1.94
N ASP A 47 -16.57 -11.90 2.84
CA ASP A 47 -17.81 -11.17 2.55
C ASP A 47 -17.54 -10.02 1.56
N LYS A 48 -16.35 -9.43 1.66
CA LYS A 48 -15.90 -8.38 0.74
C LYS A 48 -14.39 -8.33 0.64
N VAL A 49 -13.92 -7.92 -0.54
CA VAL A 49 -12.49 -7.76 -0.83
C VAL A 49 -12.26 -6.37 -1.40
N TRP A 50 -11.29 -5.64 -0.83
CA TRP A 50 -10.80 -4.35 -1.33
C TRP A 50 -9.36 -4.46 -1.77
N SER A 51 -8.97 -3.56 -2.65
CA SER A 51 -7.58 -3.41 -3.06
C SER A 51 -7.21 -1.93 -3.16
N SER A 52 -5.99 -1.60 -2.75
CA SER A 52 -5.39 -0.35 -3.20
C SER A 52 -5.44 -0.31 -4.73
N PRO A 53 -5.70 0.86 -5.35
CA PRO A 53 -5.78 0.95 -6.81
C PRO A 53 -4.42 0.82 -7.52
N LEU A 54 -3.31 0.81 -6.77
CA LEU A 54 -1.98 0.66 -7.36
C LEU A 54 -1.81 -0.76 -7.93
N THR A 55 -1.17 -0.85 -9.10
CA THR A 55 -1.09 -2.09 -9.88
C THR A 55 -0.50 -3.25 -9.10
N ARG A 56 0.51 -3.02 -8.26
CA ARG A 56 1.11 -4.06 -7.42
C ARG A 56 0.10 -4.73 -6.48
N CYS A 57 -0.94 -4.02 -6.07
CA CYS A 57 -2.02 -4.58 -5.24
C CYS A 57 -3.12 -5.22 -6.09
N THR A 58 -3.57 -4.54 -7.15
CA THR A 58 -4.66 -5.06 -8.00
C THR A 58 -4.26 -6.32 -8.74
N ARG A 59 -3.01 -6.44 -9.19
CA ARG A 59 -2.51 -7.66 -9.82
C ARG A 59 -2.47 -8.83 -8.87
N LEU A 60 -2.05 -8.61 -7.62
CA LEU A 60 -2.04 -9.68 -6.63
C LEU A 60 -3.47 -10.10 -6.28
N ALA A 61 -4.38 -9.16 -6.10
CA ALA A 61 -5.79 -9.47 -5.86
C ALA A 61 -6.39 -10.32 -6.99
N ALA A 62 -6.15 -9.93 -8.25
CA ALA A 62 -6.62 -10.68 -9.41
C ALA A 62 -6.04 -12.10 -9.46
N TYR A 63 -4.74 -12.24 -9.21
CA TYR A 63 -4.08 -13.55 -9.18
C TYR A 63 -4.68 -14.48 -8.11
N CYS A 64 -5.03 -13.92 -6.96
CA CYS A 64 -5.64 -14.66 -5.85
C CYS A 64 -7.13 -15.00 -6.08
N GLY A 65 -7.71 -14.60 -7.22
CA GLY A 65 -9.09 -14.91 -7.56
C GLY A 65 -10.08 -13.76 -7.31
N TYR A 66 -9.57 -12.53 -7.09
CA TYR A 66 -10.39 -11.35 -6.80
C TYR A 66 -10.16 -10.21 -7.83
N PRO A 67 -10.42 -10.48 -9.15
CA PRO A 67 -10.23 -9.45 -10.17
C PRO A 67 -11.19 -8.26 -10.02
N ASP A 68 -12.32 -8.47 -9.35
CA ASP A 68 -13.35 -7.45 -9.11
C ASP A 68 -13.25 -6.83 -7.71
N ALA A 69 -12.12 -7.01 -7.01
CA ALA A 69 -11.91 -6.34 -5.72
C ALA A 69 -12.17 -4.83 -5.85
N GLU A 70 -12.94 -4.28 -4.91
CA GLU A 70 -13.27 -2.86 -4.93
C GLU A 70 -12.02 -2.03 -4.66
N LYS A 71 -11.73 -1.08 -5.57
CA LYS A 71 -10.59 -0.18 -5.42
C LYS A 71 -10.90 0.91 -4.41
N GLU A 72 -9.99 1.12 -3.45
CA GLU A 72 -10.16 2.08 -2.36
C GLU A 72 -8.94 3.00 -2.27
N ASP A 73 -9.13 4.27 -2.63
CA ASP A 73 -8.04 5.26 -2.65
C ASP A 73 -7.43 5.51 -1.27
N ARG A 74 -8.24 5.41 -0.21
CA ARG A 74 -7.78 5.69 1.16
C ARG A 74 -6.75 4.70 1.69
N ILE A 75 -6.56 3.56 1.02
CA ILE A 75 -5.56 2.56 1.40
C ILE A 75 -4.34 2.52 0.49
N LYS A 76 -4.12 3.56 -0.33
CA LYS A 76 -2.87 3.74 -1.06
C LYS A 76 -1.69 3.86 -0.10
N GLU A 77 -0.50 3.55 -0.60
CA GLU A 77 0.76 3.84 0.09
C GLU A 77 0.89 5.35 0.34
N ILE A 78 1.76 5.72 1.27
CA ILE A 78 2.08 7.14 1.53
C ILE A 78 2.58 7.80 0.25
N SER A 79 2.18 9.05 0.02
CA SER A 79 2.70 9.84 -1.09
C SER A 79 3.97 10.57 -0.67
N PHE A 80 5.07 10.36 -1.41
CA PHE A 80 6.29 11.14 -1.25
C PHE A 80 6.31 12.41 -2.10
N GLY A 81 5.25 12.70 -2.85
CA GLY A 81 5.12 13.91 -3.65
C GLY A 81 6.30 14.15 -4.58
N GLU A 82 6.98 15.29 -4.44
CA GLU A 82 8.15 15.63 -5.27
C GLU A 82 9.33 14.67 -5.07
N TRP A 83 9.36 13.90 -4.01
CA TRP A 83 10.44 12.96 -3.69
C TRP A 83 10.22 11.56 -4.27
N GLU A 84 9.08 11.30 -4.89
CA GLU A 84 8.82 10.01 -5.53
C GLU A 84 9.93 9.65 -6.52
N MET A 85 10.44 8.41 -6.41
CA MET A 85 11.47 7.83 -7.28
C MET A 85 12.83 8.54 -7.23
N LYS A 86 13.11 9.26 -6.17
CA LYS A 86 14.44 9.82 -5.90
C LYS A 86 15.18 8.96 -4.88
N SER A 87 16.50 8.90 -5.00
CA SER A 87 17.32 8.17 -4.02
C SER A 87 17.35 8.91 -2.69
N TRP A 88 17.44 8.16 -1.58
CA TRP A 88 17.58 8.77 -0.26
C TRP A 88 18.88 9.57 -0.14
N ASP A 89 19.96 9.16 -0.84
CA ASP A 89 21.19 9.92 -0.90
C ASP A 89 20.99 11.29 -1.55
N GLU A 90 20.27 11.34 -2.67
CA GLU A 90 19.90 12.59 -3.33
C GLU A 90 19.02 13.46 -2.43
N LEU A 91 18.03 12.86 -1.77
CA LEU A 91 17.11 13.57 -0.90
C LEU A 91 17.80 14.16 0.34
N SER A 92 18.87 13.55 0.82
CA SER A 92 19.64 14.06 1.95
C SER A 92 20.28 15.43 1.68
N SER A 93 20.46 15.80 0.40
CA SER A 93 20.95 17.08 -0.04
C SER A 93 19.84 18.14 -0.21
N ASP A 94 18.58 17.76 -0.11
CA ASP A 94 17.46 18.70 -0.17
C ASP A 94 17.35 19.41 1.19
N PRO A 95 17.34 20.76 1.21
CA PRO A 95 17.24 21.51 2.49
C PRO A 95 16.00 21.16 3.31
N ARG A 96 14.92 20.70 2.66
CA ARG A 96 13.67 20.33 3.32
C ARG A 96 13.72 18.97 4.00
N SER A 97 14.73 18.17 3.69
CA SER A 97 14.83 16.80 4.21
C SER A 97 15.12 16.75 5.71
N GLU A 98 15.83 17.72 6.25
CA GLU A 98 16.16 17.77 7.68
C GLU A 98 14.90 17.80 8.55
N ALA A 99 13.95 18.67 8.23
CA ALA A 99 12.69 18.76 8.96
C ALA A 99 11.90 17.45 8.87
N TRP A 100 11.89 16.82 7.69
CA TRP A 100 11.21 15.56 7.48
C TRP A 100 11.86 14.42 8.25
N PHE A 101 13.18 14.29 8.20
CA PHE A 101 13.88 13.23 8.96
C PHE A 101 13.73 13.39 10.47
N ASN A 102 13.61 14.63 10.94
CA ASN A 102 13.40 14.90 12.37
C ASN A 102 11.97 14.58 12.84
N ASP A 103 10.97 14.70 11.97
CA ASP A 103 9.57 14.46 12.33
C ASP A 103 8.72 14.06 11.11
N TRP A 104 9.02 12.93 10.50
CA TRP A 104 8.28 12.39 9.35
C TRP A 104 6.84 11.97 9.70
N ILE A 105 6.53 11.90 11.00
CA ILE A 105 5.17 11.61 11.46
C ILE A 105 4.25 12.80 11.15
N ASN A 106 4.70 14.01 11.44
CA ASN A 106 3.89 15.23 11.30
C ASN A 106 4.28 16.09 10.09
N VAL A 107 5.52 15.98 9.61
CA VAL A 107 6.01 16.76 8.47
C VAL A 107 5.81 15.97 7.18
N PRO A 108 5.02 16.49 6.22
CA PRO A 108 4.86 15.81 4.93
C PRO A 108 6.10 15.97 4.04
N ALA A 109 6.33 15.01 3.16
CA ALA A 109 7.21 15.21 2.03
C ALA A 109 6.67 16.37 1.16
N PRO A 110 7.54 17.11 0.45
CA PRO A 110 7.07 18.23 -0.39
C PRO A 110 6.01 17.77 -1.40
N SER A 111 4.84 18.39 -1.40
CA SER A 111 3.66 18.01 -2.20
C SER A 111 3.17 16.58 -1.95
N GLY A 112 3.55 16.00 -0.84
CA GLY A 112 3.18 14.64 -0.44
C GLY A 112 2.44 14.60 0.89
N GLU A 113 2.56 13.46 1.56
CA GLU A 113 1.88 13.18 2.83
C GLU A 113 2.87 12.99 3.97
N SER A 114 2.43 13.35 5.20
CA SER A 114 3.04 12.87 6.43
C SER A 114 2.47 11.48 6.79
N LEU A 115 3.09 10.79 7.74
CA LEU A 115 2.50 9.55 8.27
C LEU A 115 1.13 9.82 8.91
N GLN A 116 0.96 10.97 9.57
CA GLN A 116 -0.32 11.34 10.18
C GLN A 116 -1.42 11.51 9.12
N ASP A 117 -1.10 12.04 7.94
CA ASP A 117 -2.05 12.15 6.83
C ASP A 117 -2.50 10.77 6.36
N GLN A 118 -1.55 9.85 6.16
CA GLN A 118 -1.85 8.47 5.78
C GLN A 118 -2.71 7.77 6.85
N TYR A 119 -2.31 7.91 8.11
CA TYR A 119 -3.05 7.32 9.23
C TYR A 119 -4.51 7.79 9.26
N THR A 120 -4.74 9.08 9.03
CA THR A 120 -6.09 9.66 9.06
C THR A 120 -6.98 9.05 7.98
N ARG A 121 -6.49 8.96 6.72
CA ARG A 121 -7.31 8.40 5.64
C ARG A 121 -7.55 6.89 5.78
N VAL A 122 -6.53 6.14 6.22
CA VAL A 122 -6.67 4.70 6.45
C VAL A 122 -7.63 4.42 7.61
N SER A 123 -7.51 5.18 8.69
CA SER A 123 -8.40 5.02 9.85
C SER A 123 -9.85 5.32 9.50
N HIS A 124 -10.10 6.32 8.66
CA HIS A 124 -11.44 6.64 8.19
C HIS A 124 -12.08 5.44 7.46
N PHE A 125 -11.31 4.82 6.55
CA PHE A 125 -11.76 3.62 5.84
C PHE A 125 -12.02 2.45 6.79
N LEU A 126 -11.09 2.16 7.69
CA LEU A 126 -11.24 1.05 8.64
C LEU A 126 -12.42 1.24 9.59
N ASN A 127 -12.70 2.46 9.99
CA ASN A 127 -13.86 2.74 10.83
C ASN A 127 -15.19 2.46 10.09
N GLU A 128 -15.28 2.80 8.81
CA GLU A 128 -16.44 2.45 8.00
C GLU A 128 -16.65 0.92 7.94
N ILE A 129 -15.57 0.16 7.73
CA ILE A 129 -15.66 -1.30 7.73
C ILE A 129 -16.15 -1.83 9.07
N ARG A 130 -15.59 -1.31 10.16
CA ARG A 130 -15.94 -1.75 11.53
C ARG A 130 -17.41 -1.49 11.88
N GLU A 131 -18.01 -0.46 11.31
CA GLU A 131 -19.43 -0.11 11.50
C GLU A 131 -20.35 -0.89 10.55
N SER A 132 -19.81 -1.65 9.61
CA SER A 132 -20.59 -2.48 8.68
C SER A 132 -21.01 -3.80 9.30
N ASP A 133 -21.92 -4.52 8.62
CA ASP A 133 -22.37 -5.85 9.02
C ASP A 133 -21.45 -6.98 8.52
N LEU A 134 -20.34 -6.64 7.87
CA LEU A 134 -19.41 -7.60 7.32
C LEU A 134 -18.69 -8.36 8.45
N GLN A 135 -18.46 -9.67 8.26
CA GLN A 135 -17.86 -10.54 9.27
C GLN A 135 -16.40 -10.88 8.94
N LYS A 136 -16.07 -11.02 7.68
CA LYS A 136 -14.75 -11.43 7.24
C LYS A 136 -14.40 -10.74 5.92
N VAL A 137 -13.34 -9.95 5.92
CA VAL A 137 -12.94 -9.14 4.77
C VAL A 137 -11.45 -9.31 4.47
N CYS A 138 -11.08 -9.05 3.21
CA CYS A 138 -9.69 -9.08 2.76
C CYS A 138 -9.33 -7.75 2.11
N ILE A 139 -8.14 -7.25 2.42
CA ILE A 139 -7.65 -5.95 1.94
C ILE A 139 -6.24 -6.15 1.38
N PHE A 140 -6.09 -5.92 0.08
CA PHE A 140 -4.79 -5.93 -0.61
C PHE A 140 -4.22 -4.53 -0.58
N ALA A 141 -3.11 -4.33 0.13
CA ALA A 141 -2.56 -3.01 0.38
C ALA A 141 -1.04 -3.03 0.54
N HIS A 142 -0.54 -2.12 1.33
CA HIS A 142 0.88 -1.84 1.52
C HIS A 142 1.30 -2.13 2.96
N GLY A 143 2.61 -2.19 3.21
CA GLY A 143 3.14 -2.45 4.55
C GLY A 143 3.99 -1.36 5.10
#